data_853e5fbf2b393425ad134aa69e2cb287
#
_entry.id   853e5fbf2b393425ad134aa69e2cb287
#
_cell.length_a   1.000
_cell.length_b   1.000
_cell.length_c   1.000
_cell.angle_alpha   90.00
_cell.angle_beta   90.00
_cell.angle_gamma   90.00
#
_symmetry.space_group_name_H-M   'P 1'
#
loop_
_entity.id
_entity.type
_entity.pdbx_description
1 polymer ?
#
loop_
_entity_poly.entity_id
_entity_poly.type
_entity_poly.pdbx_seq_one_letter_code
_entity_poly.pdbx_strand_id
1 'polypeptide(L)'
;ASGCLNNAEQMGEGWSDWFGLMITIEEGDTAIDPRGIGNFASARPADGNGIRNAPYTTDFSINNYTYGDSNNESTISQPHGVGFVFATMLWDLTWAYVDKYGFDSDMFNGTGGNNKVMQLVLDGLKLQPCSPGFIDGRDAILAADMATTGGQDQCLIWEVFANRGLGYNASQGNSGDRTDQIEDFNLPPEEDPTLENCEVLSVNNVESMTRVYPNPANGSVNIVSQFIDGDTTVKLIDLNGRVVFEGNYNFENKINVNLQNISSGVYILNLKNNGVKYNHKLIIN
;
A
#
# COMPACT_ATOMS: atom_id res chain seq x y z
N ALA A 1 8.53 -15.83 24.57
CA ALA A 1 8.01 -14.96 23.50
C ALA A 1 8.92 -13.76 23.20
N SER A 2 9.79 -13.35 24.14
CA SER A 2 10.63 -12.17 23.98
C SER A 2 11.73 -12.25 22.91
N GLY A 3 11.91 -13.38 22.24
CA GLY A 3 12.89 -13.59 21.19
C GLY A 3 12.35 -13.69 19.77
N CYS A 4 11.03 -13.63 19.59
CA CYS A 4 10.40 -13.89 18.30
C CYS A 4 10.33 -12.69 17.34
N LEU A 5 10.81 -11.52 17.71
CA LEU A 5 10.85 -10.32 16.87
C LEU A 5 12.22 -9.65 16.93
N ASN A 6 13.30 -10.43 16.80
CA ASN A 6 14.67 -9.93 16.83
C ASN A 6 15.39 -10.05 15.47
N ASN A 7 14.69 -10.45 14.43
CA ASN A 7 15.19 -10.52 13.06
C ASN A 7 15.32 -9.14 12.41
N ALA A 8 16.00 -9.03 11.28
CA ALA A 8 16.24 -7.75 10.63
C ALA A 8 14.97 -7.13 10.01
N GLU A 9 14.05 -7.95 9.52
CA GLU A 9 12.76 -7.54 8.97
C GLU A 9 11.66 -7.42 10.02
N GLN A 10 11.99 -7.40 11.28
CA GLN A 10 10.97 -7.43 12.33
C GLN A 10 9.97 -6.26 12.24
N MET A 11 8.70 -6.58 12.35
CA MET A 11 7.58 -5.66 12.22
C MET A 11 7.07 -5.12 13.56
N GLY A 12 7.73 -5.43 14.70
CA GLY A 12 7.23 -5.16 16.05
C GLY A 12 6.84 -3.70 16.31
N GLU A 13 7.67 -2.77 15.83
CA GLU A 13 7.38 -1.33 15.94
C GLU A 13 6.19 -0.93 15.06
N GLY A 14 6.01 -1.58 13.90
CA GLY A 14 4.88 -1.34 13.03
C GLY A 14 3.55 -1.81 13.62
N TRP A 15 3.55 -2.97 14.27
CA TRP A 15 2.37 -3.42 15.01
C TRP A 15 1.97 -2.41 16.09
N SER A 16 2.94 -1.87 16.84
CA SER A 16 2.69 -0.87 17.87
C SER A 16 2.13 0.43 17.30
N ASP A 17 2.68 0.92 16.20
CA ASP A 17 2.20 2.11 15.51
C ASP A 17 0.76 1.92 15.03
N TRP A 18 0.50 0.80 14.35
CA TRP A 18 -0.82 0.51 13.81
C TRP A 18 -1.89 0.41 14.93
N PHE A 19 -1.60 -0.26 16.04
CA PHE A 19 -2.52 -0.28 17.18
C PHE A 19 -2.74 1.11 17.76
N GLY A 20 -1.70 1.95 17.84
CA GLY A 20 -1.82 3.34 18.27
C GLY A 20 -2.75 4.15 17.37
N LEU A 21 -2.69 3.95 16.06
CA LEU A 21 -3.59 4.57 15.08
C LEU A 21 -5.03 4.06 15.24
N MET A 22 -5.19 2.74 15.37
CA MET A 22 -6.51 2.11 15.50
C MET A 22 -7.29 2.56 16.72
N ILE A 23 -6.63 2.74 17.87
CA ILE A 23 -7.30 3.22 19.09
C ILE A 23 -7.59 4.72 19.09
N THR A 24 -7.13 5.44 18.08
CA THR A 24 -7.31 6.91 17.95
C THR A 24 -8.05 7.31 16.68
N ILE A 25 -8.54 6.34 15.90
CA ILE A 25 -9.41 6.61 14.77
C ILE A 25 -10.80 7.03 15.26
N GLU A 26 -11.37 8.07 14.66
CA GLU A 26 -12.66 8.65 15.07
C GLU A 26 -13.65 8.68 13.90
N GLU A 27 -14.93 8.80 14.22
CA GLU A 27 -15.96 9.00 13.20
C GLU A 27 -15.74 10.33 12.46
N GLY A 28 -15.65 10.26 11.15
CA GLY A 28 -15.36 11.42 10.28
C GLY A 28 -13.92 11.51 9.82
N ASP A 29 -12.99 10.73 10.38
CA ASP A 29 -11.65 10.56 9.81
C ASP A 29 -11.75 9.95 8.40
N THR A 30 -10.80 10.28 7.53
CA THR A 30 -10.75 9.76 6.16
C THR A 30 -9.42 9.06 5.86
N ALA A 31 -9.43 8.19 4.87
CA ALA A 31 -8.26 7.42 4.44
C ALA A 31 -7.06 8.31 4.07
N ILE A 32 -7.32 9.50 3.53
CA ILE A 32 -6.29 10.43 3.07
C ILE A 32 -5.78 11.38 4.14
N ASP A 33 -6.41 11.42 5.33
CA ASP A 33 -5.94 12.27 6.43
C ASP A 33 -4.58 11.79 6.94
N PRO A 34 -3.55 12.67 6.95
CA PRO A 34 -2.23 12.29 7.41
C PRO A 34 -2.20 12.14 8.93
N ARG A 35 -1.76 10.99 9.43
CA ARG A 35 -1.69 10.65 10.85
C ARG A 35 -0.24 10.35 11.25
N GLY A 36 0.33 11.15 12.12
CA GLY A 36 1.68 10.92 12.65
C GLY A 36 1.67 10.14 13.96
N ILE A 37 2.74 9.42 14.22
CA ILE A 37 2.98 8.75 15.51
C ILE A 37 3.93 9.55 16.37
N GLY A 38 3.60 9.71 17.67
CA GLY A 38 4.43 10.41 18.63
C GLY A 38 4.48 11.94 18.46
N ASN A 39 3.59 12.53 17.70
CA ASN A 39 3.55 13.97 17.42
C ASN A 39 3.45 14.79 18.70
N PHE A 40 2.55 14.43 19.62
CA PHE A 40 2.38 15.11 20.89
C PHE A 40 3.66 15.04 21.75
N ALA A 41 4.25 13.86 21.89
CA ALA A 41 5.45 13.64 22.71
C ALA A 41 6.69 14.35 22.15
N SER A 42 6.75 14.55 20.82
CA SER A 42 7.86 15.22 20.12
C SER A 42 7.59 16.71 19.85
N ALA A 43 6.46 17.24 20.32
CA ALA A 43 6.01 18.63 20.08
C ALA A 43 5.97 19.00 18.57
N ARG A 44 5.50 18.06 17.74
CA ARG A 44 5.33 18.24 16.28
C ARG A 44 3.86 18.47 15.93
N PRO A 45 3.57 19.07 14.75
CA PRO A 45 2.19 19.22 14.26
C PRO A 45 1.46 17.88 14.19
N ALA A 46 0.16 17.87 14.48
CA ALA A 46 -0.64 16.65 14.52
C ALA A 46 -0.71 15.91 13.16
N ASP A 47 -0.68 16.66 12.06
CA ASP A 47 -0.68 16.20 10.66
C ASP A 47 0.73 15.94 10.10
N GLY A 48 1.78 16.12 10.90
CA GLY A 48 3.18 15.89 10.48
C GLY A 48 3.60 14.41 10.63
N ASN A 49 4.82 14.11 10.20
CA ASN A 49 5.40 12.76 10.21
C ASN A 49 5.52 12.13 11.61
N GLY A 50 5.48 12.97 12.68
CA GLY A 50 5.80 12.49 14.00
C GLY A 50 7.26 12.01 14.09
N ILE A 51 7.46 10.77 14.55
CA ILE A 51 8.79 10.14 14.70
C ILE A 51 9.09 9.15 13.56
N ARG A 52 8.29 9.12 12.49
CA ARG A 52 8.43 8.23 11.34
C ARG A 52 8.87 9.00 10.09
N ASN A 53 9.18 8.26 9.01
CA ASN A 53 9.65 8.81 7.75
C ASN A 53 8.57 9.63 7.01
N ALA A 54 7.30 9.23 7.16
CA ALA A 54 6.12 9.93 6.65
C ALA A 54 4.95 9.77 7.62
N PRO A 55 3.88 10.58 7.53
CA PRO A 55 2.64 10.28 8.21
C PRO A 55 1.95 9.06 7.57
N TYR A 56 1.13 8.37 8.34
CA TYR A 56 0.27 7.31 7.82
C TYR A 56 -0.92 7.92 7.09
N THR A 57 -1.08 7.56 5.85
CA THR A 57 -2.18 7.98 4.95
C THR A 57 -2.21 7.05 3.75
N THR A 58 -3.37 6.87 3.13
CA THR A 58 -3.50 6.15 1.86
C THR A 58 -3.15 7.02 0.65
N ASP A 59 -2.90 8.32 0.85
CA ASP A 59 -2.44 9.22 -0.21
C ASP A 59 -0.97 8.94 -0.55
N PHE A 60 -0.75 8.29 -1.69
CA PHE A 60 0.58 7.96 -2.22
C PHE A 60 1.44 9.19 -2.56
N SER A 61 0.86 10.37 -2.70
CA SER A 61 1.64 11.60 -2.87
C SER A 61 2.33 12.04 -1.57
N ILE A 62 1.83 11.57 -0.43
CA ILE A 62 2.34 11.87 0.91
C ILE A 62 3.14 10.68 1.47
N ASN A 63 2.59 9.47 1.38
CA ASN A 63 3.23 8.24 1.84
C ASN A 63 3.30 7.21 0.72
N ASN A 64 4.39 7.20 -0.02
CA ASN A 64 4.62 6.31 -1.17
C ASN A 64 5.55 5.12 -0.87
N TYR A 65 5.77 4.82 0.40
CA TYR A 65 6.62 3.71 0.79
C TYR A 65 6.01 2.37 0.38
N THR A 66 6.86 1.52 -0.23
CA THR A 66 6.53 0.15 -0.65
C THR A 66 7.46 -0.86 0.02
N TYR A 67 7.22 -2.14 -0.19
CA TYR A 67 8.04 -3.21 0.39
C TYR A 67 9.53 -3.08 0.04
N GLY A 68 9.84 -2.74 -1.22
CA GLY A 68 11.21 -2.56 -1.67
C GLY A 68 11.98 -1.45 -0.94
N ASP A 69 11.28 -0.45 -0.38
CA ASP A 69 11.93 0.61 0.39
C ASP A 69 12.56 0.08 1.68
N SER A 70 12.08 -1.04 2.24
CA SER A 70 12.65 -1.66 3.44
C SER A 70 14.12 -2.07 3.27
N ASN A 71 14.58 -2.31 2.03
CA ASN A 71 15.97 -2.62 1.69
C ASN A 71 16.92 -1.44 1.89
N ASN A 72 16.41 -0.22 1.94
CA ASN A 72 17.24 0.99 1.99
C ASN A 72 17.70 1.30 3.41
N GLU A 73 18.83 0.74 3.82
CA GLU A 73 19.42 0.94 5.15
C GLU A 73 19.83 2.39 5.45
N SER A 74 20.00 3.22 4.41
CA SER A 74 20.42 4.61 4.60
C SER A 74 19.25 5.53 5.00
N THR A 75 18.03 5.20 4.61
CA THR A 75 16.83 6.02 4.85
C THR A 75 15.82 5.37 5.78
N ILE A 76 15.78 4.03 5.81
CA ILE A 76 14.88 3.24 6.64
C ILE A 76 15.66 2.67 7.83
N SER A 77 15.38 3.16 9.01
CA SER A 77 16.01 2.67 10.25
C SER A 77 15.45 1.32 10.68
N GLN A 78 16.27 0.51 11.35
CA GLN A 78 15.83 -0.72 12.01
C GLN A 78 15.78 -0.49 13.54
N PRO A 79 14.72 -0.92 14.23
CA PRO A 79 13.50 -1.59 13.75
C PRO A 79 12.38 -0.63 13.33
N HIS A 80 12.52 0.67 13.64
CA HIS A 80 11.44 1.64 13.58
C HIS A 80 10.95 1.92 12.14
N GLY A 81 11.88 2.16 11.20
CA GLY A 81 11.53 2.40 9.79
C GLY A 81 11.03 1.14 9.09
N VAL A 82 11.61 -0.03 9.40
CA VAL A 82 11.10 -1.31 8.87
C VAL A 82 9.66 -1.51 9.34
N GLY A 83 9.39 -1.36 10.62
CA GLY A 83 8.03 -1.45 11.15
C GLY A 83 7.08 -0.43 10.54
N PHE A 84 7.54 0.81 10.30
CA PHE A 84 6.76 1.85 9.64
C PHE A 84 6.30 1.43 8.23
N VAL A 85 7.16 0.81 7.42
CA VAL A 85 6.78 0.34 6.07
C VAL A 85 5.66 -0.69 6.17
N PHE A 86 5.76 -1.66 7.07
CA PHE A 86 4.69 -2.66 7.25
C PHE A 86 3.39 -2.04 7.79
N ALA A 87 3.48 -1.15 8.77
CA ALA A 87 2.31 -0.47 9.34
C ALA A 87 1.59 0.42 8.31
N THR A 88 2.30 0.94 7.31
CA THR A 88 1.68 1.66 6.18
C THR A 88 0.75 0.73 5.39
N MET A 89 1.14 -0.52 5.15
CA MET A 89 0.28 -1.52 4.50
C MET A 89 -0.94 -1.86 5.34
N LEU A 90 -0.75 -1.99 6.65
CA LEU A 90 -1.86 -2.25 7.58
C LEU A 90 -2.82 -1.05 7.68
N TRP A 91 -2.31 0.18 7.54
CA TRP A 91 -3.15 1.37 7.49
C TRP A 91 -4.00 1.43 6.23
N ASP A 92 -3.43 1.07 5.07
CA ASP A 92 -4.20 0.90 3.83
C ASP A 92 -5.27 -0.20 3.99
N LEU A 93 -4.92 -1.32 4.62
CA LEU A 93 -5.87 -2.42 4.91
C LEU A 93 -7.01 -1.96 5.81
N THR A 94 -6.71 -1.14 6.81
CA THR A 94 -7.72 -0.56 7.70
C THR A 94 -8.77 0.20 6.93
N TRP A 95 -8.36 1.10 6.06
CA TRP A 95 -9.28 1.92 5.28
C TRP A 95 -10.03 1.12 4.22
N ALA A 96 -9.40 0.11 3.62
CA ALA A 96 -10.08 -0.80 2.71
C ALA A 96 -11.24 -1.56 3.41
N TYR A 97 -11.04 -1.96 4.66
CA TYR A 97 -12.10 -2.57 5.47
C TYR A 97 -13.17 -1.56 5.89
N VAL A 98 -12.79 -0.34 6.28
CA VAL A 98 -13.74 0.73 6.59
C VAL A 98 -14.58 1.09 5.37
N ASP A 99 -13.98 1.18 4.19
CA ASP A 99 -14.69 1.44 2.94
C ASP A 99 -15.70 0.33 2.60
N LYS A 100 -15.32 -0.95 2.83
CA LYS A 100 -16.18 -2.10 2.55
C LYS A 100 -17.32 -2.27 3.57
N TYR A 101 -17.03 -2.09 4.85
CA TYR A 101 -17.94 -2.47 5.95
C TYR A 101 -18.46 -1.30 6.78
N GLY A 102 -18.02 -0.07 6.48
CA GLY A 102 -18.32 1.12 7.28
C GLY A 102 -17.48 1.22 8.55
N PHE A 103 -17.54 2.38 9.19
CA PHE A 103 -16.92 2.65 10.49
C PHE A 103 -17.93 2.43 11.61
N ASP A 104 -17.48 1.88 12.75
CA ASP A 104 -18.27 1.75 13.97
C ASP A 104 -17.50 2.35 15.14
N SER A 105 -18.12 3.28 15.84
CA SER A 105 -17.50 3.99 16.97
C SER A 105 -17.37 3.13 18.24
N ASP A 106 -18.11 2.01 18.34
CA ASP A 106 -17.90 1.04 19.42
C ASP A 106 -16.75 0.08 19.08
N MET A 107 -15.56 0.46 19.53
CA MET A 107 -14.34 -0.29 19.26
C MET A 107 -14.39 -1.76 19.75
N PHE A 108 -15.12 -2.05 20.81
CA PHE A 108 -15.09 -3.36 21.47
C PHE A 108 -16.22 -4.30 21.04
N ASN A 109 -17.40 -3.76 20.77
CA ASN A 109 -18.58 -4.56 20.42
C ASN A 109 -19.13 -4.22 19.04
N GLY A 110 -18.52 -3.27 18.35
CA GLY A 110 -18.91 -2.87 17.01
C GLY A 110 -18.62 -3.93 15.96
N THR A 111 -19.21 -3.75 14.78
CA THR A 111 -19.10 -4.67 13.64
C THR A 111 -18.61 -4.00 12.37
N GLY A 112 -18.14 -2.77 12.47
CA GLY A 112 -17.57 -2.00 11.36
C GLY A 112 -16.27 -2.57 10.81
N GLY A 113 -15.79 -2.00 9.73
CA GLY A 113 -14.53 -2.38 9.10
C GLY A 113 -13.33 -2.22 10.04
N ASN A 114 -13.31 -1.16 10.84
CA ASN A 114 -12.30 -0.95 11.87
C ASN A 114 -12.27 -2.08 12.92
N ASN A 115 -13.42 -2.60 13.35
CA ASN A 115 -13.49 -3.74 14.27
C ASN A 115 -13.02 -5.04 13.60
N LYS A 116 -13.49 -5.28 12.36
CA LYS A 116 -13.14 -6.47 11.57
C LYS A 116 -11.64 -6.55 11.29
N VAL A 117 -11.03 -5.47 10.82
CA VAL A 117 -9.58 -5.45 10.52
C VAL A 117 -8.75 -5.57 11.79
N MET A 118 -9.20 -5.00 12.91
CA MET A 118 -8.51 -5.17 14.20
C MET A 118 -8.51 -6.64 14.64
N GLN A 119 -9.63 -7.32 14.53
CA GLN A 119 -9.71 -8.75 14.85
C GLN A 119 -8.87 -9.59 13.89
N LEU A 120 -8.95 -9.31 12.59
CA LEU A 120 -8.17 -10.00 11.55
C LEU A 120 -6.66 -9.91 11.82
N VAL A 121 -6.15 -8.71 12.08
CA VAL A 121 -4.73 -8.49 12.35
C VAL A 121 -4.30 -9.16 13.66
N LEU A 122 -5.13 -9.11 14.71
CA LEU A 122 -4.87 -9.83 15.96
C LEU A 122 -4.80 -11.35 15.75
N ASP A 123 -5.65 -11.90 14.89
CA ASP A 123 -5.63 -13.33 14.60
C ASP A 123 -4.42 -13.68 13.71
N GLY A 124 -4.05 -12.83 12.76
CA GLY A 124 -2.81 -12.95 12.00
C GLY A 124 -1.56 -12.97 12.90
N LEU A 125 -1.49 -12.08 13.90
CA LEU A 125 -0.39 -12.07 14.87
C LEU A 125 -0.24 -13.40 15.65
N LYS A 126 -1.32 -14.13 15.86
CA LYS A 126 -1.28 -15.45 16.53
C LYS A 126 -0.78 -16.56 15.60
N LEU A 127 -0.92 -16.39 14.30
CA LEU A 127 -0.60 -17.39 13.27
C LEU A 127 0.81 -17.23 12.69
N GLN A 128 1.41 -16.05 12.75
CA GLN A 128 2.73 -15.84 12.19
C GLN A 128 3.83 -16.62 12.92
N PRO A 129 4.89 -17.07 12.22
CA PRO A 129 6.00 -17.79 12.83
C PRO A 129 6.84 -16.89 13.74
N CYS A 130 7.78 -17.48 14.46
CA CYS A 130 8.81 -16.76 15.19
C CYS A 130 9.83 -16.15 14.21
N SER A 131 10.26 -14.92 14.44
CA SER A 131 11.14 -14.14 13.57
C SER A 131 10.58 -13.96 12.14
N PRO A 132 9.35 -13.46 12.00
CA PRO A 132 8.67 -13.35 10.71
C PRO A 132 9.26 -12.24 9.85
N GLY A 133 9.31 -12.46 8.54
CA GLY A 133 9.43 -11.40 7.54
C GLY A 133 8.05 -10.85 7.14
N PHE A 134 8.03 -9.90 6.21
CA PHE A 134 6.77 -9.26 5.78
C PHE A 134 5.81 -10.24 5.09
N ILE A 135 6.35 -11.18 4.31
CA ILE A 135 5.52 -12.22 3.66
C ILE A 135 4.86 -13.11 4.70
N ASP A 136 5.60 -13.52 5.74
CA ASP A 136 5.00 -14.28 6.85
C ASP A 136 3.86 -13.50 7.53
N GLY A 137 4.02 -12.18 7.67
CA GLY A 137 2.99 -11.31 8.23
C GLY A 137 1.74 -11.21 7.34
N ARG A 138 1.92 -11.02 6.04
CA ARG A 138 0.83 -11.02 5.04
C ARG A 138 0.11 -12.36 5.02
N ASP A 139 0.85 -13.44 4.91
CA ASP A 139 0.29 -14.80 4.78
C ASP A 139 -0.45 -15.22 6.05
N ALA A 140 0.01 -14.78 7.22
CA ALA A 140 -0.70 -14.99 8.47
C ALA A 140 -2.04 -14.23 8.52
N ILE A 141 -2.13 -13.02 7.96
CA ILE A 141 -3.38 -12.26 7.84
C ILE A 141 -4.34 -12.95 6.86
N LEU A 142 -3.84 -13.42 5.70
CA LEU A 142 -4.61 -14.19 4.74
C LEU A 142 -5.13 -15.51 5.36
N ALA A 143 -4.29 -16.21 6.13
CA ALA A 143 -4.68 -17.43 6.83
C ALA A 143 -5.72 -17.15 7.93
N ALA A 144 -5.66 -16.01 8.59
CA ALA A 144 -6.66 -15.59 9.57
C ALA A 144 -8.02 -15.34 8.92
N ASP A 145 -8.08 -14.68 7.78
CA ASP A 145 -9.31 -14.50 7.01
C ASP A 145 -9.88 -15.84 6.55
N MET A 146 -9.04 -16.72 6.00
CA MET A 146 -9.48 -18.06 5.61
C MET A 146 -10.07 -18.84 6.78
N ALA A 147 -9.46 -18.73 7.97
CA ALA A 147 -9.93 -19.45 9.16
C ALA A 147 -11.23 -18.89 9.76
N THR A 148 -11.47 -17.58 9.64
CA THR A 148 -12.58 -16.90 10.31
C THR A 148 -13.77 -16.64 9.41
N THR A 149 -13.55 -16.36 8.13
CA THR A 149 -14.61 -16.02 7.15
C THR A 149 -14.73 -17.03 6.02
N GLY A 150 -13.78 -17.96 5.89
CA GLY A 150 -13.66 -18.85 4.73
C GLY A 150 -13.07 -18.17 3.50
N GLY A 151 -12.33 -17.08 3.67
CA GLY A 151 -11.66 -16.38 2.58
C GLY A 151 -12.48 -15.25 1.93
N GLN A 152 -13.48 -14.73 2.62
CA GLN A 152 -14.38 -13.70 2.07
C GLN A 152 -13.65 -12.42 1.67
N ASP A 153 -12.55 -12.08 2.34
CA ASP A 153 -11.78 -10.87 2.12
C ASP A 153 -10.41 -11.11 1.45
N GLN A 154 -10.13 -12.32 0.98
CA GLN A 154 -8.84 -12.66 0.34
C GLN A 154 -8.46 -11.69 -0.79
N CYS A 155 -9.40 -11.40 -1.70
CA CYS A 155 -9.17 -10.50 -2.82
C CYS A 155 -8.80 -9.08 -2.34
N LEU A 156 -9.52 -8.56 -1.34
CA LEU A 156 -9.26 -7.24 -0.76
C LEU A 156 -7.89 -7.18 -0.07
N ILE A 157 -7.56 -8.21 0.70
CA ILE A 157 -6.28 -8.29 1.41
C ILE A 157 -5.13 -8.35 0.41
N TRP A 158 -5.22 -9.21 -0.61
CA TRP A 158 -4.22 -9.29 -1.66
C TRP A 158 -4.03 -7.97 -2.41
N GLU A 159 -5.13 -7.30 -2.78
CA GLU A 159 -5.09 -6.01 -3.44
C GLU A 159 -4.30 -4.98 -2.63
N VAL A 160 -4.59 -4.86 -1.35
CA VAL A 160 -3.93 -3.89 -0.47
C VAL A 160 -2.43 -4.16 -0.36
N PHE A 161 -2.04 -5.39 -0.10
CA PHE A 161 -0.62 -5.74 0.04
C PHE A 161 0.13 -5.63 -1.28
N ALA A 162 -0.45 -6.10 -2.38
CA ALA A 162 0.15 -5.98 -3.70
C ALA A 162 0.34 -4.52 -4.12
N ASN A 163 -0.59 -3.62 -3.79
CA ASN A 163 -0.49 -2.19 -4.03
C ASN A 163 0.74 -1.53 -3.35
N ARG A 164 1.26 -2.15 -2.29
CA ARG A 164 2.47 -1.72 -1.59
C ARG A 164 3.70 -2.59 -1.90
N GLY A 165 3.63 -3.40 -2.96
CA GLY A 165 4.75 -4.22 -3.40
C GLY A 165 4.92 -5.55 -2.65
N LEU A 166 3.96 -5.94 -1.82
CA LEU A 166 3.94 -7.22 -1.12
C LEU A 166 2.96 -8.20 -1.80
N GLY A 167 3.05 -8.27 -3.14
CA GLY A 167 2.18 -9.08 -3.99
C GLY A 167 2.52 -10.57 -4.01
N TYR A 168 1.91 -11.28 -4.95
CA TYR A 168 1.92 -12.74 -4.99
C TYR A 168 3.32 -13.35 -5.15
N ASN A 169 4.17 -12.76 -6.02
CA ASN A 169 5.53 -13.24 -6.26
C ASN A 169 6.59 -12.47 -5.44
N ALA A 170 6.20 -11.63 -4.49
CA ALA A 170 7.14 -10.96 -3.61
C ALA A 170 7.98 -11.98 -2.83
N SER A 171 9.24 -11.64 -2.56
CA SER A 171 10.14 -12.51 -1.79
C SER A 171 10.73 -11.76 -0.61
N GLN A 172 10.70 -12.39 0.57
CA GLN A 172 11.35 -11.85 1.77
C GLN A 172 12.79 -12.31 1.93
N GLY A 173 13.26 -13.26 1.09
CA GLY A 173 14.60 -13.83 1.25
C GLY A 173 14.81 -14.41 2.64
N ASN A 174 15.83 -13.93 3.34
CA ASN A 174 16.14 -14.30 4.71
C ASN A 174 15.64 -13.20 5.68
N SER A 175 14.67 -13.47 6.51
CA SER A 175 14.14 -12.48 7.47
C SER A 175 15.18 -11.89 8.44
N GLY A 176 16.37 -12.48 8.52
CA GLY A 176 17.53 -11.94 9.22
C GLY A 176 18.39 -10.97 8.41
N ASP A 177 18.06 -10.77 7.13
CA ASP A 177 18.70 -9.82 6.21
C ASP A 177 17.63 -8.92 5.62
N ARG A 178 17.76 -7.61 5.75
CA ARG A 178 16.78 -6.65 5.25
C ARG A 178 17.17 -6.02 3.91
N THR A 179 18.09 -6.63 3.18
CA THR A 179 18.59 -6.11 1.89
C THR A 179 18.29 -7.02 0.71
N ASP A 180 17.64 -8.16 0.95
CA ASP A 180 17.36 -9.19 -0.04
C ASP A 180 15.86 -9.34 -0.40
N GLN A 181 15.01 -8.40 0.06
CA GLN A 181 13.60 -8.37 -0.29
C GLN A 181 13.39 -8.00 -1.76
N ILE A 182 12.45 -8.69 -2.39
CA ILE A 182 12.00 -8.40 -3.77
C ILE A 182 10.53 -8.04 -3.74
N GLU A 183 10.22 -6.79 -4.11
CA GLU A 183 8.83 -6.33 -4.22
C GLU A 183 8.17 -6.91 -5.49
N ASP A 184 6.89 -7.19 -5.39
CA ASP A 184 6.02 -7.60 -6.50
C ASP A 184 4.65 -6.97 -6.33
N PHE A 185 4.03 -6.57 -7.43
CA PHE A 185 2.73 -5.89 -7.43
C PHE A 185 1.62 -6.76 -8.04
N ASN A 186 1.91 -8.03 -8.34
CA ASN A 186 0.94 -8.95 -8.93
C ASN A 186 -0.03 -9.50 -7.89
N LEU A 187 -1.27 -9.67 -8.31
CA LEU A 187 -2.26 -10.47 -7.59
C LEU A 187 -2.02 -11.97 -7.86
N PRO A 188 -2.53 -12.87 -7.01
CA PRO A 188 -2.59 -14.28 -7.33
C PRO A 188 -3.39 -14.53 -8.62
N PRO A 189 -3.14 -15.65 -9.34
CA PRO A 189 -3.93 -16.03 -10.50
C PRO A 189 -5.42 -16.14 -10.15
N GLU A 190 -6.30 -15.82 -11.10
CA GLU A 190 -7.77 -15.90 -10.90
C GLU A 190 -8.24 -17.31 -10.48
N GLU A 191 -7.49 -18.34 -10.87
CA GLU A 191 -7.80 -19.75 -10.54
C GLU A 191 -7.25 -20.17 -9.17
N ASP A 192 -6.62 -19.26 -8.39
CA ASP A 192 -6.11 -19.59 -7.07
C ASP A 192 -7.26 -20.00 -6.15
N PRO A 193 -7.22 -21.23 -5.57
CA PRO A 193 -8.32 -21.74 -4.77
C PRO A 193 -8.65 -20.88 -3.53
N THR A 194 -7.72 -20.06 -3.06
CA THR A 194 -7.96 -19.17 -1.91
C THR A 194 -8.90 -18.03 -2.25
N LEU A 195 -9.08 -17.72 -3.54
CA LEU A 195 -9.95 -16.67 -4.04
C LEU A 195 -11.39 -17.11 -4.33
N GLU A 196 -11.72 -18.39 -4.16
CA GLU A 196 -13.04 -18.96 -4.53
C GLU A 196 -14.22 -18.23 -3.86
N ASN A 197 -14.03 -17.73 -2.65
CA ASN A 197 -15.12 -17.12 -1.86
C ASN A 197 -15.12 -15.59 -1.88
N CYS A 198 -14.15 -14.95 -2.53
CA CYS A 198 -14.16 -13.50 -2.63
C CYS A 198 -14.81 -13.05 -3.96
N GLU A 199 -15.53 -11.94 -3.88
CA GLU A 199 -16.01 -11.28 -5.09
C GLU A 199 -14.81 -10.78 -5.89
N VAL A 200 -14.62 -11.30 -7.09
CA VAL A 200 -13.65 -10.76 -8.04
C VAL A 200 -14.05 -9.32 -8.32
N LEU A 201 -13.23 -8.38 -7.92
CA LEU A 201 -13.46 -6.95 -8.19
C LEU A 201 -13.59 -6.80 -9.72
N SER A 202 -14.80 -6.51 -10.19
CA SER A 202 -15.08 -6.43 -11.62
C SER A 202 -14.17 -5.39 -12.29
N VAL A 203 -13.83 -5.62 -13.55
CA VAL A 203 -12.92 -4.86 -14.44
C VAL A 203 -13.18 -3.33 -14.53
N ASN A 204 -14.09 -2.78 -13.75
CA ASN A 204 -14.40 -1.34 -13.71
C ASN A 204 -13.46 -0.51 -12.83
N ASN A 205 -12.46 -1.11 -12.19
CA ASN A 205 -11.59 -0.44 -11.22
C ASN A 205 -10.13 -0.21 -11.69
N VAL A 206 -9.88 -0.10 -13.00
CA VAL A 206 -8.54 0.30 -13.49
C VAL A 206 -8.09 1.64 -12.89
N GLU A 207 -9.04 2.51 -12.54
CA GLU A 207 -8.75 3.80 -11.90
C GLU A 207 -8.27 3.66 -10.46
N SER A 208 -8.86 2.78 -9.66
CA SER A 208 -8.47 2.57 -8.26
C SER A 208 -7.18 1.77 -8.10
N MET A 209 -6.81 0.98 -9.10
CA MET A 209 -5.67 0.07 -9.08
C MET A 209 -4.46 0.57 -9.90
N THR A 210 -4.56 1.77 -10.50
CA THR A 210 -3.45 2.45 -11.15
C THR A 210 -3.06 3.67 -10.33
N ARG A 211 -1.82 3.71 -9.88
CA ARG A 211 -1.29 4.79 -9.04
C ARG A 211 -0.26 5.60 -9.80
N VAL A 212 -0.33 6.91 -9.64
CA VAL A 212 0.55 7.88 -10.30
C VAL A 212 1.12 8.81 -9.25
N TYR A 213 2.40 8.67 -8.96
CA TYR A 213 3.06 9.44 -7.90
C TYR A 213 4.54 9.77 -8.19
N PRO A 214 5.07 10.88 -7.61
CA PRO A 214 4.36 11.91 -6.86
C PRO A 214 3.44 12.73 -7.78
N ASN A 215 2.35 13.24 -7.22
CA ASN A 215 1.47 14.19 -7.89
C ASN A 215 1.09 15.29 -6.87
N PRO A 216 1.68 16.50 -6.93
CA PRO A 216 2.46 17.05 -8.06
C PRO A 216 3.82 16.38 -8.30
N ALA A 217 4.15 16.22 -9.60
CA ALA A 217 5.41 15.63 -10.03
C ALA A 217 6.51 16.68 -10.16
N ASN A 218 7.75 16.29 -9.85
CA ASN A 218 8.93 17.12 -10.04
C ASN A 218 9.99 16.32 -10.82
N GLY A 219 10.08 16.58 -12.12
CA GLY A 219 11.04 15.96 -13.02
C GLY A 219 10.78 14.51 -13.42
N SER A 220 9.99 13.74 -12.68
CA SER A 220 9.57 12.39 -13.04
C SER A 220 8.31 11.96 -12.27
N VAL A 221 7.65 10.90 -12.77
CA VAL A 221 6.50 10.28 -12.12
C VAL A 221 6.61 8.77 -12.23
N ASN A 222 6.24 8.06 -11.17
CA ASN A 222 6.05 6.62 -11.17
C ASN A 222 4.61 6.31 -11.49
N ILE A 223 4.40 5.28 -12.29
CA ILE A 223 3.10 4.72 -12.58
C ILE A 223 3.16 3.25 -12.18
N VAL A 224 2.28 2.86 -11.27
CA VAL A 224 2.13 1.47 -10.79
C VAL A 224 0.73 1.01 -11.14
N SER A 225 0.61 -0.16 -11.74
CA SER A 225 -0.69 -0.75 -12.07
C SER A 225 -0.58 -2.26 -12.07
N GLN A 226 -1.62 -2.93 -11.60
CA GLN A 226 -1.74 -4.38 -11.66
C GLN A 226 -2.43 -4.89 -12.93
N PHE A 227 -3.05 -3.98 -13.70
CA PHE A 227 -3.83 -4.31 -14.91
C PHE A 227 -3.14 -3.91 -16.20
N ILE A 228 -2.01 -3.26 -16.11
CA ILE A 228 -1.25 -2.81 -17.27
C ILE A 228 0.03 -3.64 -17.29
N ASP A 229 0.19 -4.44 -18.34
CA ASP A 229 1.38 -5.27 -18.56
C ASP A 229 1.79 -5.25 -20.03
N GLY A 230 3.10 -5.32 -20.30
CA GLY A 230 3.67 -5.29 -21.64
C GLY A 230 3.67 -3.90 -22.29
N ASP A 231 3.61 -3.88 -23.63
CA ASP A 231 3.76 -2.65 -24.41
C ASP A 231 2.68 -1.62 -24.13
N THR A 232 3.05 -0.53 -23.49
CA THR A 232 2.14 0.54 -23.05
C THR A 232 2.57 1.88 -23.62
N THR A 233 1.64 2.57 -24.28
CA THR A 233 1.82 3.95 -24.71
C THR A 233 1.40 4.90 -23.61
N VAL A 234 2.30 5.80 -23.20
CA VAL A 234 2.09 6.86 -22.22
C VAL A 234 2.05 8.20 -22.95
N LYS A 235 0.99 8.97 -22.76
CA LYS A 235 0.85 10.33 -23.30
C LYS A 235 0.58 11.34 -22.20
N LEU A 236 1.13 12.55 -22.33
CA LEU A 236 0.65 13.71 -21.59
C LEU A 236 -0.07 14.66 -22.55
N ILE A 237 -1.23 15.09 -22.14
CA ILE A 237 -2.12 15.94 -22.95
C ILE A 237 -2.36 17.22 -22.14
N ASP A 238 -2.11 18.38 -22.74
CA ASP A 238 -2.40 19.67 -22.11
C ASP A 238 -3.93 19.96 -22.10
N LEU A 239 -4.33 20.99 -21.39
CA LEU A 239 -5.75 21.38 -21.27
C LEU A 239 -6.39 21.81 -22.59
N ASN A 240 -5.58 22.04 -23.66
CA ASN A 240 -6.06 22.33 -25.00
C ASN A 240 -6.18 21.07 -25.87
N GLY A 241 -5.94 19.88 -25.31
CA GLY A 241 -6.00 18.62 -26.02
C GLY A 241 -4.74 18.28 -26.84
N ARG A 242 -3.67 19.05 -26.70
CA ARG A 242 -2.42 18.82 -27.42
C ARG A 242 -1.56 17.82 -26.68
N VAL A 243 -1.05 16.79 -27.37
CA VAL A 243 -0.07 15.85 -26.83
C VAL A 243 1.28 16.57 -26.71
N VAL A 244 1.79 16.72 -25.49
CA VAL A 244 3.07 17.36 -25.15
C VAL A 244 4.19 16.35 -24.89
N PHE A 245 3.82 15.12 -24.62
CA PHE A 245 4.73 13.99 -24.44
C PHE A 245 4.08 12.71 -24.94
N GLU A 246 4.85 11.83 -25.56
CA GLU A 246 4.47 10.48 -25.92
C GLU A 246 5.68 9.55 -25.78
N GLY A 247 5.51 8.41 -25.11
CA GLY A 247 6.54 7.39 -24.94
C GLY A 247 5.94 6.00 -24.89
N ASN A 248 6.69 5.01 -25.36
CA ASN A 248 6.34 3.60 -25.25
C ASN A 248 7.22 2.94 -24.20
N TYR A 249 6.59 2.19 -23.31
CA TYR A 249 7.23 1.52 -22.19
C TYR A 249 6.80 0.04 -22.17
N ASN A 250 7.73 -0.84 -21.84
CA ASN A 250 7.36 -2.19 -21.42
C ASN A 250 6.97 -2.11 -19.96
N PHE A 251 5.70 -2.28 -19.67
CA PHE A 251 5.15 -2.19 -18.32
C PHE A 251 5.27 -3.55 -17.63
N GLU A 252 6.00 -3.59 -16.52
CA GLU A 252 6.15 -4.73 -15.63
C GLU A 252 5.75 -4.26 -14.23
N ASN A 253 4.45 -4.00 -13.99
CA ASN A 253 3.87 -3.50 -12.75
C ASN A 253 4.20 -2.04 -12.39
N LYS A 254 5.39 -1.53 -12.76
CA LYS A 254 5.84 -0.17 -12.44
C LYS A 254 6.71 0.39 -13.57
N ILE A 255 6.44 1.63 -13.96
CA ILE A 255 7.33 2.40 -14.83
C ILE A 255 7.64 3.78 -14.23
N ASN A 256 8.81 4.32 -14.54
CA ASN A 256 9.15 5.71 -14.25
C ASN A 256 9.17 6.51 -15.55
N VAL A 257 8.41 7.60 -15.59
CA VAL A 257 8.32 8.50 -16.73
C VAL A 257 9.10 9.78 -16.44
N ASN A 258 10.11 10.08 -17.25
CA ASN A 258 10.89 11.30 -17.13
C ASN A 258 10.11 12.49 -17.70
N LEU A 259 9.96 13.56 -16.91
CA LEU A 259 9.20 14.76 -17.20
C LEU A 259 10.05 16.04 -17.24
N GLN A 260 11.39 15.93 -17.20
CA GLN A 260 12.31 17.07 -17.05
C GLN A 260 12.15 18.15 -18.12
N ASN A 261 11.60 17.81 -19.29
CA ASN A 261 11.40 18.75 -20.40
C ASN A 261 9.94 19.22 -20.54
N ILE A 262 9.09 18.92 -19.58
CA ILE A 262 7.69 19.33 -19.55
C ILE A 262 7.56 20.54 -18.64
N SER A 263 6.89 21.57 -19.15
CA SER A 263 6.65 22.80 -18.37
C SER A 263 5.72 22.52 -17.18
N SER A 264 5.87 23.32 -16.11
CA SER A 264 4.93 23.28 -14.98
C SER A 264 3.50 23.54 -15.46
N GLY A 265 2.55 22.77 -14.95
CA GLY A 265 1.16 22.88 -15.37
C GLY A 265 0.30 21.68 -15.00
N VAL A 266 -0.95 21.69 -15.47
CA VAL A 266 -1.91 20.61 -15.31
C VAL A 266 -2.05 19.86 -16.63
N TYR A 267 -1.94 18.54 -16.57
CA TYR A 267 -1.97 17.64 -17.72
C TYR A 267 -2.91 16.47 -17.47
N ILE A 268 -3.37 15.85 -18.55
CA ILE A 268 -4.01 14.52 -18.50
C ILE A 268 -2.94 13.50 -18.91
N LEU A 269 -2.56 12.64 -17.98
CA LEU A 269 -1.79 11.43 -18.25
C LEU A 269 -2.74 10.40 -18.84
N ASN A 270 -2.46 9.93 -20.05
CA ASN A 270 -3.23 8.89 -20.73
C ASN A 270 -2.32 7.68 -20.93
N LEU A 271 -2.75 6.52 -20.45
CA LEU A 271 -2.12 5.22 -20.69
C LEU A 271 -2.99 4.43 -21.65
N LYS A 272 -2.36 3.75 -22.60
CA LYS A 272 -3.03 2.84 -23.53
C LYS A 272 -2.24 1.53 -23.64
N ASN A 273 -2.88 0.42 -23.29
CA ASN A 273 -2.34 -0.94 -23.37
C ASN A 273 -3.46 -1.89 -23.78
N ASN A 274 -3.27 -2.73 -24.81
CA ASN A 274 -4.17 -3.84 -25.21
C ASN A 274 -5.68 -3.54 -25.12
N GLY A 275 -6.10 -2.31 -25.48
CA GLY A 275 -7.52 -1.90 -25.41
C GLY A 275 -7.92 -1.23 -24.10
N VAL A 276 -7.15 -1.36 -23.04
CA VAL A 276 -7.32 -0.64 -21.78
C VAL A 276 -6.87 0.81 -21.97
N LYS A 277 -7.67 1.75 -21.48
CA LYS A 277 -7.34 3.17 -21.42
C LYS A 277 -7.51 3.67 -20.01
N TYR A 278 -6.50 4.37 -19.53
CA TYR A 278 -6.51 5.02 -18.22
C TYR A 278 -6.17 6.50 -18.38
N ASN A 279 -6.90 7.37 -17.70
CA ASN A 279 -6.65 8.80 -17.67
C ASN A 279 -6.50 9.28 -16.24
N HIS A 280 -5.47 10.06 -15.97
CA HIS A 280 -5.20 10.60 -14.65
C HIS A 280 -4.80 12.08 -14.74
N LYS A 281 -5.29 12.91 -13.82
CA LYS A 281 -4.86 14.30 -13.71
C LYS A 281 -3.47 14.36 -13.10
N LEU A 282 -2.50 14.85 -13.82
CA LEU A 282 -1.12 15.04 -13.36
C LEU A 282 -0.80 16.53 -13.25
N ILE A 283 -0.28 16.93 -12.09
CA ILE A 283 0.24 18.28 -11.85
C ILE A 283 1.78 18.20 -11.91
N ILE A 284 2.41 19.08 -12.66
CA ILE A 284 3.88 19.18 -12.77
C ILE A 284 4.30 20.54 -12.21
N ASN A 285 5.25 20.51 -11.27
CA ASN A 285 5.83 21.70 -10.65
C ASN A 285 7.08 22.20 -11.35
#